data_5a81a6b7166b717845bcfaf3fafd795d
#
_entry.id   5a81a6b7166b717845bcfaf3fafd795d
#
_cell.length_a   1.000
_cell.length_b   1.000
_cell.length_c   1.000
_cell.angle_alpha   90.00
_cell.angle_beta   90.00
_cell.angle_gamma   90.00
#
_symmetry.space_group_name_H-M   'P 1'
#
loop_
_entity.id
_entity.type
_entity.pdbx_description
1 polymer ?
#
loop_
_entity_poly.entity_id
_entity_poly.type
_entity_poly.pdbx_seq_one_letter_code
_entity_poly.pdbx_strand_id
1 'polypeptide(L)'
;MKTFRILATALAASLLGIGAAQADVTIGVSISLTGPGSALGIPTKNGISLWPASLGGEKLNIIMLDDATDPTVGVKNTRRFVTEDKVDVIIGSVITPVAIAMSDVATESQTPQLALSPMALPPGKGAWTFRLPQSTGVMAIPIVEHWKKIGAKTFGFIGFADAYGEAWLADITAQAKAVGITPVDVERFARTDTSVTGQALKLVAAKPDVILVAASGSGAAMPHKGLVERGYPREKIYQTHGAATMDLMRVGGKDVEGSFVSSGPALVGDLLPDSNPSKKHGLQYLAAYDKAFGANRANHFGAHAFEAAIVLERVIPEALKKGKPGTQEFRTALRDALETTGRLPVSQGVLNYTKQDHFGFTPDTGVLLKIVNGNWALPQ
;
A
#
# COMPACT_ATOMS: atom_id res chain seq x y z
N MET A 1 53.11 40.91 31.32
CA MET A 1 52.42 40.98 30.03
C MET A 1 52.43 39.67 29.24
N LYS A 2 52.86 38.53 29.80
CA LYS A 2 52.84 37.19 29.10
C LYS A 2 51.69 36.29 29.50
N THR A 3 50.97 36.57 30.56
CA THR A 3 49.87 35.74 31.09
C THR A 3 48.51 36.09 30.49
N PHE A 4 48.34 37.24 29.85
CA PHE A 4 47.05 37.63 29.24
C PHE A 4 46.80 37.08 27.81
N ARG A 5 47.83 36.55 27.14
CA ARG A 5 47.74 36.01 25.77
C ARG A 5 47.31 34.54 25.72
N ILE A 6 47.41 33.80 26.82
CA ILE A 6 47.08 32.37 26.87
C ILE A 6 45.58 32.15 27.12
N LEU A 7 44.89 33.07 27.81
CA LEU A 7 43.43 32.95 28.05
C LEU A 7 42.57 33.29 26.82
N ALA A 8 43.06 34.12 25.89
CA ALA A 8 42.32 34.50 24.70
C ALA A 8 42.28 33.38 23.63
N THR A 9 43.28 32.49 23.60
CA THR A 9 43.37 31.37 22.65
C THR A 9 42.53 30.15 23.10
N ALA A 10 42.30 29.99 24.40
CA ALA A 10 41.46 28.88 24.92
C ALA A 10 39.95 29.14 24.72
N LEU A 11 39.50 30.39 24.62
CA LEU A 11 38.11 30.76 24.41
C LEU A 11 37.68 30.67 22.92
N ALA A 12 38.63 30.76 21.98
CA ALA A 12 38.36 30.63 20.54
C ALA A 12 38.30 29.18 20.08
N ALA A 13 38.87 28.23 20.84
CA ALA A 13 38.81 26.79 20.51
C ALA A 13 37.53 26.09 20.96
N SER A 14 36.76 26.69 21.88
CA SER A 14 35.50 26.16 22.40
C SER A 14 34.26 26.49 21.52
N LEU A 15 34.41 27.34 20.51
CA LEU A 15 33.31 27.74 19.61
C LEU A 15 33.21 26.91 18.30
N LEU A 16 34.15 25.99 18.08
CA LEU A 16 34.17 25.15 16.87
C LEU A 16 33.50 23.80 17.05
N GLY A 17 32.85 23.52 18.18
CA GLY A 17 32.21 22.24 18.51
C GLY A 17 30.69 22.26 18.55
N ILE A 18 30.02 23.27 17.99
CA ILE A 18 28.57 23.16 17.71
C ILE A 18 28.48 22.39 16.43
N GLY A 19 28.65 21.05 16.54
CA GLY A 19 28.14 20.14 15.53
C GLY A 19 26.67 20.52 15.33
N ALA A 20 26.30 20.94 14.13
CA ALA A 20 24.92 21.16 13.78
C ALA A 20 24.18 19.90 14.22
N ALA A 21 23.35 20.00 15.27
CA ALA A 21 22.43 18.92 15.61
C ALA A 21 21.59 18.70 14.32
N GLN A 22 21.95 17.65 13.59
CA GLN A 22 21.25 17.27 12.39
C GLN A 22 19.86 16.93 12.86
N ALA A 23 18.85 17.65 12.38
CA ALA A 23 17.47 17.41 12.79
C ALA A 23 17.04 16.09 12.15
N ASP A 24 16.65 15.11 12.97
CA ASP A 24 16.12 13.83 12.50
C ASP A 24 14.88 14.07 11.62
N VAL A 25 14.74 13.34 10.54
CA VAL A 25 13.47 13.31 9.77
C VAL A 25 12.44 12.54 10.57
N THR A 26 11.37 13.22 10.99
CA THR A 26 10.31 12.64 11.81
C THR A 26 9.17 12.12 10.93
N ILE A 27 8.84 10.83 11.07
CA ILE A 27 7.85 10.11 10.27
C ILE A 27 6.72 9.65 11.18
N GLY A 28 5.50 10.12 10.91
CA GLY A 28 4.29 9.65 11.58
C GLY A 28 3.66 8.50 10.81
N VAL A 29 3.53 7.34 11.43
CA VAL A 29 2.93 6.14 10.83
C VAL A 29 1.62 5.83 11.52
N SER A 30 0.49 5.91 10.82
CA SER A 30 -0.81 5.45 11.32
C SER A 30 -1.31 4.30 10.47
N ILE A 31 -1.38 3.11 11.05
CA ILE A 31 -1.77 1.85 10.40
C ILE A 31 -2.62 1.00 11.32
N SER A 32 -3.43 0.10 10.76
CA SER A 32 -4.34 -0.76 11.53
C SER A 32 -3.60 -1.93 12.17
N LEU A 33 -3.08 -1.76 13.38
CA LEU A 33 -2.45 -2.84 14.14
C LEU A 33 -3.47 -3.73 14.84
N THR A 34 -4.67 -3.20 15.07
CA THR A 34 -5.84 -3.90 15.62
C THR A 34 -7.07 -3.73 14.73
N GLY A 35 -8.17 -4.39 15.09
CA GLY A 35 -9.41 -4.37 14.30
C GLY A 35 -9.37 -5.21 13.03
N PRO A 36 -10.40 -5.11 12.18
CA PRO A 36 -10.54 -5.92 10.95
C PRO A 36 -9.40 -5.76 9.93
N GLY A 37 -8.68 -4.63 9.98
CA GLY A 37 -7.54 -4.33 9.09
C GLY A 37 -6.19 -4.83 9.58
N SER A 38 -6.11 -5.49 10.74
CA SER A 38 -4.83 -5.91 11.35
C SER A 38 -4.03 -6.88 10.49
N ALA A 39 -4.71 -7.70 9.67
CA ALA A 39 -4.07 -8.58 8.69
C ALA A 39 -3.29 -7.82 7.60
N LEU A 40 -3.51 -6.51 7.45
CA LEU A 40 -2.78 -5.62 6.56
C LEU A 40 -1.74 -4.78 7.33
N GLY A 41 -2.14 -4.25 8.48
CA GLY A 41 -1.30 -3.35 9.27
C GLY A 41 -0.08 -4.03 9.90
N ILE A 42 -0.24 -5.27 10.40
CA ILE A 42 0.87 -6.02 10.99
C ILE A 42 2.00 -6.29 9.96
N PRO A 43 1.71 -6.81 8.75
CA PRO A 43 2.73 -6.94 7.71
C PRO A 43 3.35 -5.61 7.28
N THR A 44 2.58 -4.54 7.27
CA THR A 44 3.08 -3.18 7.00
C THR A 44 4.08 -2.73 8.07
N LYS A 45 3.76 -2.91 9.36
CA LYS A 45 4.69 -2.67 10.46
C LYS A 45 5.99 -3.47 10.26
N ASN A 46 5.88 -4.73 9.89
CA ASN A 46 7.02 -5.58 9.60
C ASN A 46 7.89 -5.02 8.45
N GLY A 47 7.25 -4.55 7.36
CA GLY A 47 7.96 -3.90 6.25
C GLY A 47 8.71 -2.63 6.67
N ILE A 48 8.09 -1.79 7.53
CA ILE A 48 8.73 -0.60 8.08
C ILE A 48 9.92 -0.98 8.99
N SER A 49 9.83 -2.06 9.76
CA SER A 49 10.94 -2.50 10.62
C SER A 49 12.18 -3.00 9.86
N LEU A 50 12.07 -3.18 8.54
CA LEU A 50 13.20 -3.50 7.65
C LEU A 50 13.94 -2.24 7.17
N TRP A 51 13.46 -1.04 7.50
CA TRP A 51 14.10 0.19 7.08
C TRP A 51 15.47 0.37 7.74
N PRO A 52 16.42 1.01 7.06
CA PRO A 52 17.65 1.43 7.69
C PRO A 52 17.39 2.52 8.74
N ALA A 53 18.33 2.71 9.66
CA ALA A 53 18.24 3.76 10.69
C ALA A 53 18.29 5.19 10.13
N SER A 54 18.76 5.35 8.88
CA SER A 54 18.85 6.63 8.18
C SER A 54 18.43 6.47 6.72
N LEU A 55 17.84 7.52 6.16
CA LEU A 55 17.47 7.63 4.75
C LEU A 55 17.91 8.99 4.22
N GLY A 56 18.48 9.01 3.01
CA GLY A 56 18.93 10.25 2.38
C GLY A 56 20.01 10.98 3.19
N GLY A 57 20.75 10.28 4.03
CA GLY A 57 21.78 10.85 4.92
C GLY A 57 21.26 11.32 6.28
N GLU A 58 19.93 11.35 6.49
CA GLU A 58 19.30 11.80 7.73
C GLU A 58 18.86 10.63 8.60
N LYS A 59 19.02 10.75 9.91
CA LYS A 59 18.48 9.79 10.87
C LYS A 59 16.96 9.88 10.93
N LEU A 60 16.31 8.73 11.11
CA LEU A 60 14.86 8.64 11.17
C LEU A 60 14.36 8.59 12.62
N ASN A 61 13.32 9.37 12.89
CA ASN A 61 12.49 9.26 14.09
C ASN A 61 11.10 8.78 13.67
N ILE A 62 10.76 7.51 13.91
CA ILE A 62 9.51 6.90 13.48
C ILE A 62 8.53 6.81 14.66
N ILE A 63 7.41 7.50 14.56
CA ILE A 63 6.31 7.46 15.55
C ILE A 63 5.16 6.65 14.94
N MET A 64 4.90 5.47 15.49
CA MET A 64 3.86 4.56 14.99
C MET A 64 2.67 4.49 15.93
N LEU A 65 1.48 4.72 15.40
CA LEU A 65 0.20 4.67 16.11
C LEU A 65 -0.76 3.70 15.42
N ASP A 66 -1.55 2.99 16.22
CA ASP A 66 -2.65 2.16 15.75
C ASP A 66 -3.87 3.01 15.39
N ASP A 67 -4.43 2.85 14.20
CA ASP A 67 -5.69 3.48 13.80
C ASP A 67 -6.91 2.57 14.07
N ALA A 68 -6.70 1.35 14.55
CA ALA A 68 -7.73 0.37 14.89
C ALA A 68 -8.76 0.12 13.75
N THR A 69 -8.39 0.40 12.49
CA THR A 69 -9.28 0.34 11.32
C THR A 69 -10.42 1.39 11.38
N ASP A 70 -10.28 2.45 12.17
CA ASP A 70 -11.28 3.48 12.42
C ASP A 70 -10.83 4.84 11.84
N PRO A 71 -11.63 5.46 10.93
CA PRO A 71 -11.31 6.77 10.37
C PRO A 71 -11.16 7.88 11.41
N THR A 72 -11.95 7.85 12.49
CA THR A 72 -11.89 8.86 13.57
C THR A 72 -10.55 8.77 14.31
N VAL A 73 -10.10 7.53 14.60
CA VAL A 73 -8.79 7.28 15.24
C VAL A 73 -7.67 7.68 14.30
N GLY A 74 -7.77 7.35 12.99
CA GLY A 74 -6.82 7.78 11.97
C GLY A 74 -6.64 9.30 11.91
N VAL A 75 -7.76 10.06 11.92
CA VAL A 75 -7.74 11.52 11.99
C VAL A 75 -7.09 12.02 13.29
N LYS A 76 -7.43 11.43 14.44
CA LYS A 76 -6.83 11.79 15.73
C LYS A 76 -5.32 11.58 15.72
N ASN A 77 -4.85 10.44 15.24
CA ASN A 77 -3.44 10.14 15.10
C ASN A 77 -2.74 11.16 14.20
N THR A 78 -3.33 11.46 13.04
CA THR A 78 -2.76 12.41 12.09
C THR A 78 -2.70 13.83 12.64
N ARG A 79 -3.73 14.27 13.37
CA ARG A 79 -3.70 15.57 14.06
C ARG A 79 -2.59 15.64 15.09
N ARG A 80 -2.41 14.59 15.92
CA ARG A 80 -1.29 14.51 16.86
C ARG A 80 0.05 14.64 16.13
N PHE A 81 0.25 13.88 15.06
CA PHE A 81 1.48 13.93 14.26
C PHE A 81 1.83 15.36 13.83
N VAL A 82 0.86 16.13 13.34
CA VAL A 82 1.13 17.47 12.80
C VAL A 82 1.17 18.55 13.87
N THR A 83 0.44 18.40 15.00
CA THR A 83 0.35 19.44 16.03
C THR A 83 1.35 19.25 17.18
N GLU A 84 1.58 18.00 17.60
CA GLU A 84 2.43 17.66 18.75
C GLU A 84 3.80 17.16 18.31
N ASP A 85 3.80 16.11 17.46
CA ASP A 85 5.02 15.39 17.05
C ASP A 85 5.79 16.12 15.92
N LYS A 86 5.17 17.11 15.25
CA LYS A 86 5.76 17.94 14.16
C LYS A 86 6.40 17.11 13.04
N VAL A 87 5.73 16.04 12.62
CA VAL A 87 6.26 15.13 11.61
C VAL A 87 6.50 15.82 10.26
N ASP A 88 7.48 15.33 9.52
CA ASP A 88 7.82 15.78 8.17
C ASP A 88 7.03 15.07 7.09
N VAL A 89 6.65 13.82 7.34
CA VAL A 89 5.85 12.99 6.44
C VAL A 89 4.93 12.07 7.24
N ILE A 90 3.73 11.83 6.70
CA ILE A 90 2.73 10.92 7.24
C ILE A 90 2.73 9.66 6.36
N ILE A 91 2.72 8.48 6.97
CA ILE A 91 2.59 7.21 6.26
C ILE A 91 1.32 6.49 6.73
N GLY A 92 0.51 6.04 5.78
CA GLY A 92 -0.72 5.29 6.07
C GLY A 92 -1.99 6.00 5.59
N SER A 93 -3.17 5.47 5.87
CA SER A 93 -3.41 4.14 6.43
C SER A 93 -3.37 3.07 5.34
N VAL A 94 -3.36 1.79 5.75
CA VAL A 94 -3.55 0.64 4.85
C VAL A 94 -5.03 0.43 4.49
N ILE A 95 -5.94 1.12 5.17
CA ILE A 95 -7.39 1.01 5.01
C ILE A 95 -7.91 2.26 4.29
N THR A 96 -8.55 2.06 3.14
CA THR A 96 -8.96 3.15 2.26
C THR A 96 -9.80 4.23 2.94
N PRO A 97 -10.90 3.94 3.67
CA PRO A 97 -11.65 4.99 4.37
C PRO A 97 -10.83 5.77 5.39
N VAL A 98 -9.92 5.09 6.11
CA VAL A 98 -9.02 5.71 7.08
C VAL A 98 -8.03 6.63 6.40
N ALA A 99 -7.38 6.17 5.33
CA ALA A 99 -6.41 6.95 4.57
C ALA A 99 -7.04 8.20 3.93
N ILE A 100 -8.29 8.10 3.44
CA ILE A 100 -9.06 9.25 2.92
C ILE A 100 -9.28 10.28 4.05
N ALA A 101 -9.73 9.86 5.22
CA ALA A 101 -9.95 10.77 6.35
C ALA A 101 -8.64 11.43 6.83
N MET A 102 -7.52 10.72 6.81
CA MET A 102 -6.19 11.25 7.13
C MET A 102 -5.74 12.31 6.11
N SER A 103 -6.11 12.16 4.83
CA SER A 103 -5.68 13.06 3.75
C SER A 103 -6.22 14.48 3.88
N ASP A 104 -7.37 14.67 4.52
CA ASP A 104 -7.91 16.00 4.82
C ASP A 104 -6.96 16.74 5.80
N VAL A 105 -6.49 16.07 6.85
CA VAL A 105 -5.53 16.63 7.82
C VAL A 105 -4.16 16.89 7.18
N ALA A 106 -3.69 15.95 6.35
CA ALA A 106 -2.44 16.10 5.60
C ALA A 106 -2.47 17.34 4.69
N THR A 107 -3.60 17.58 4.02
CA THR A 107 -3.82 18.76 3.17
C THR A 107 -3.90 20.05 3.99
N GLU A 108 -4.68 20.05 5.09
CA GLU A 108 -4.83 21.19 5.99
C GLU A 108 -3.50 21.65 6.58
N SER A 109 -2.67 20.67 7.00
CA SER A 109 -1.37 20.92 7.62
C SER A 109 -0.21 21.08 6.63
N GLN A 110 -0.48 20.91 5.34
CA GLN A 110 0.54 20.89 4.29
C GLN A 110 1.70 19.93 4.62
N THR A 111 1.35 18.71 5.04
CA THR A 111 2.31 17.64 5.35
C THR A 111 2.11 16.50 4.36
N PRO A 112 3.14 16.05 3.63
CA PRO A 112 3.01 14.96 2.66
C PRO A 112 2.52 13.68 3.33
N GLN A 113 1.51 13.02 2.72
CA GLN A 113 1.05 11.69 3.09
C GLN A 113 1.44 10.68 2.02
N LEU A 114 2.16 9.63 2.41
CA LEU A 114 2.34 8.42 1.62
C LEU A 114 1.27 7.40 2.04
N ALA A 115 0.16 7.36 1.33
CA ALA A 115 -0.95 6.46 1.61
C ALA A 115 -0.58 5.03 1.21
N LEU A 116 -0.91 4.07 2.09
CA LEU A 116 -0.69 2.63 1.88
C LEU A 116 -1.95 1.92 1.37
N SER A 117 -2.88 2.67 0.80
CA SER A 117 -4.12 2.17 0.19
C SER A 117 -4.38 2.86 -1.15
N PRO A 118 -5.06 2.18 -2.10
CA PRO A 118 -5.33 2.71 -3.45
C PRO A 118 -6.51 3.68 -3.45
N MET A 119 -6.49 4.66 -2.54
CA MET A 119 -7.59 5.58 -2.36
C MET A 119 -7.74 6.56 -3.50
N ALA A 120 -8.94 6.70 -4.06
CA ALA A 120 -9.31 7.78 -4.96
C ALA A 120 -9.75 9.01 -4.15
N LEU A 121 -9.34 10.18 -4.59
CA LEU A 121 -9.75 11.46 -4.00
C LEU A 121 -10.48 12.29 -5.07
N PRO A 122 -11.44 13.13 -4.66
CA PRO A 122 -12.10 14.06 -5.58
C PRO A 122 -11.08 14.97 -6.30
N PRO A 123 -11.39 15.42 -7.52
CA PRO A 123 -10.57 16.40 -8.23
C PRO A 123 -10.25 17.63 -7.36
N GLY A 124 -9.00 18.07 -7.40
CA GLY A 124 -8.50 19.19 -6.61
C GLY A 124 -8.17 18.87 -5.15
N LYS A 125 -8.52 17.68 -4.67
CA LYS A 125 -8.04 17.15 -3.38
C LYS A 125 -6.89 16.17 -3.59
N GLY A 126 -5.96 16.14 -2.68
CA GLY A 126 -4.85 15.17 -2.74
C GLY A 126 -3.51 15.75 -3.21
N ALA A 127 -3.37 17.08 -3.28
CA ALA A 127 -2.09 17.73 -3.57
C ALA A 127 -0.96 17.37 -2.58
N TRP A 128 -1.31 16.84 -1.41
CA TRP A 128 -0.40 16.42 -0.36
C TRP A 128 -0.44 14.91 -0.11
N THR A 129 -1.15 14.14 -0.96
CA THR A 129 -1.31 12.69 -0.76
C THR A 129 -0.82 11.92 -1.98
N PHE A 130 0.17 11.06 -1.77
CA PHE A 130 0.77 10.16 -2.75
C PHE A 130 0.41 8.73 -2.39
N ARG A 131 0.15 7.87 -3.37
CA ARG A 131 -0.26 6.47 -3.15
C ARG A 131 0.91 5.55 -3.48
N LEU A 132 1.27 4.70 -2.54
CA LEU A 132 2.26 3.65 -2.77
C LEU A 132 1.66 2.44 -3.50
N PRO A 133 0.40 2.03 -3.26
CA PRO A 133 -0.23 0.99 -4.08
C PRO A 133 -0.63 1.51 -5.46
N GLN A 134 -0.65 0.60 -6.43
CA GLN A 134 -1.28 0.82 -7.73
C GLN A 134 -2.77 1.15 -7.54
N SER A 135 -3.35 1.91 -8.48
CA SER A 135 -4.79 2.16 -8.48
C SER A 135 -5.58 0.86 -8.69
N THR A 136 -6.84 0.84 -8.24
CA THR A 136 -7.76 -0.27 -8.50
C THR A 136 -7.94 -0.52 -10.00
N GLY A 137 -7.88 0.56 -10.81
CA GLY A 137 -7.92 0.45 -12.27
C GLY A 137 -6.72 -0.30 -12.85
N VAL A 138 -5.50 -0.01 -12.40
CA VAL A 138 -4.30 -0.75 -12.82
C VAL A 138 -4.38 -2.23 -12.41
N MET A 139 -4.83 -2.49 -11.18
CA MET A 139 -4.97 -3.85 -10.68
C MET A 139 -6.12 -4.65 -11.31
N ALA A 140 -7.11 -3.99 -11.91
CA ALA A 140 -8.20 -4.65 -12.63
C ALA A 140 -7.77 -5.19 -14.00
N ILE A 141 -6.75 -4.57 -14.63
CA ILE A 141 -6.29 -4.94 -15.98
C ILE A 141 -5.99 -6.45 -16.10
N PRO A 142 -5.09 -7.04 -15.31
CA PRO A 142 -4.73 -8.46 -15.48
C PRO A 142 -5.90 -9.40 -15.19
N ILE A 143 -6.86 -9.00 -14.37
CA ILE A 143 -8.09 -9.77 -14.12
C ILE A 143 -8.95 -9.80 -15.38
N VAL A 144 -9.24 -8.63 -15.96
CA VAL A 144 -10.11 -8.51 -17.15
C VAL A 144 -9.46 -9.15 -18.39
N GLU A 145 -8.15 -9.01 -18.56
CA GLU A 145 -7.41 -9.69 -19.61
C GLU A 145 -7.52 -11.22 -19.51
N HIS A 146 -7.40 -11.76 -18.29
CA HIS A 146 -7.58 -13.19 -18.07
C HIS A 146 -9.02 -13.63 -18.30
N TRP A 147 -10.03 -12.87 -17.85
CA TRP A 147 -11.44 -13.14 -18.13
C TRP A 147 -11.72 -13.19 -19.63
N LYS A 148 -11.16 -12.25 -20.39
CA LYS A 148 -11.24 -12.23 -21.85
C LYS A 148 -10.56 -13.46 -22.47
N LYS A 149 -9.36 -13.84 -21.98
CA LYS A 149 -8.59 -15.02 -22.46
C LYS A 149 -9.38 -16.31 -22.29
N ILE A 150 -10.10 -16.48 -21.17
CA ILE A 150 -10.91 -17.69 -20.91
C ILE A 150 -12.33 -17.63 -21.49
N GLY A 151 -12.67 -16.54 -22.21
CA GLY A 151 -13.96 -16.40 -22.90
C GLY A 151 -15.14 -16.07 -21.99
N ALA A 152 -14.91 -15.56 -20.77
CA ALA A 152 -15.98 -15.13 -19.87
C ALA A 152 -16.86 -14.04 -20.52
N LYS A 153 -18.16 -14.09 -20.27
CA LYS A 153 -19.17 -13.11 -20.75
C LYS A 153 -19.84 -12.38 -19.61
N THR A 154 -19.87 -12.99 -18.44
CA THR A 154 -20.53 -12.45 -17.27
C THR A 154 -19.65 -12.55 -16.03
N PHE A 155 -19.82 -11.59 -15.11
CA PHE A 155 -19.17 -11.69 -13.81
C PHE A 155 -20.13 -11.38 -12.67
N GLY A 156 -19.87 -11.99 -11.51
CA GLY A 156 -20.44 -11.62 -10.23
C GLY A 156 -19.43 -10.79 -9.41
N PHE A 157 -19.92 -9.93 -8.56
CA PHE A 157 -19.10 -9.13 -7.67
C PHE A 157 -19.58 -9.26 -6.23
N ILE A 158 -18.65 -9.45 -5.30
CA ILE A 158 -18.89 -9.27 -3.86
C ILE A 158 -17.76 -8.49 -3.24
N GLY A 159 -18.06 -7.35 -2.60
CA GLY A 159 -17.04 -6.46 -2.08
C GLY A 159 -17.43 -5.78 -0.79
N PHE A 160 -16.45 -5.15 -0.14
CA PHE A 160 -16.74 -4.31 1.01
C PHE A 160 -17.68 -3.15 0.65
N ALA A 161 -18.63 -2.85 1.54
CA ALA A 161 -19.55 -1.72 1.44
C ALA A 161 -18.86 -0.41 1.87
N ASP A 162 -17.69 -0.11 1.30
CA ASP A 162 -16.91 1.09 1.61
C ASP A 162 -16.18 1.62 0.35
N ALA A 163 -15.41 2.69 0.50
CA ALA A 163 -14.70 3.34 -0.61
C ALA A 163 -13.75 2.39 -1.36
N TYR A 164 -13.20 1.36 -0.71
CA TYR A 164 -12.37 0.36 -1.38
C TYR A 164 -13.18 -0.54 -2.31
N GLY A 165 -14.26 -1.13 -1.79
CA GLY A 165 -15.12 -2.01 -2.60
C GLY A 165 -15.80 -1.27 -3.75
N GLU A 166 -16.28 -0.04 -3.51
CA GLU A 166 -16.92 0.77 -4.55
C GLU A 166 -15.93 1.20 -5.65
N ALA A 167 -14.69 1.55 -5.32
CA ALA A 167 -13.67 1.86 -6.32
C ALA A 167 -13.37 0.63 -7.20
N TRP A 168 -13.23 -0.55 -6.58
CA TRP A 168 -13.06 -1.80 -7.32
C TRP A 168 -14.25 -2.12 -8.23
N LEU A 169 -15.48 -1.96 -7.73
CA LEU A 169 -16.68 -2.19 -8.52
C LEU A 169 -16.76 -1.28 -9.74
N ALA A 170 -16.44 0.00 -9.56
CA ALA A 170 -16.44 0.99 -10.63
C ALA A 170 -15.42 0.62 -11.72
N ASP A 171 -14.16 0.38 -11.33
CA ASP A 171 -13.07 0.13 -12.27
C ASP A 171 -13.23 -1.22 -12.99
N ILE A 172 -13.55 -2.31 -12.27
CA ILE A 172 -13.74 -3.62 -12.90
C ILE A 172 -14.93 -3.61 -13.86
N THR A 173 -16.03 -2.91 -13.50
CA THR A 173 -17.21 -2.82 -14.35
C THR A 173 -16.90 -2.05 -15.63
N ALA A 174 -16.20 -0.92 -15.52
CA ALA A 174 -15.83 -0.12 -16.68
C ALA A 174 -14.93 -0.89 -17.66
N GLN A 175 -13.91 -1.56 -17.15
CA GLN A 175 -12.96 -2.33 -17.97
C GLN A 175 -13.58 -3.61 -18.55
N ALA A 176 -14.37 -4.35 -17.77
CA ALA A 176 -15.05 -5.53 -18.23
C ALA A 176 -16.05 -5.19 -19.35
N LYS A 177 -16.82 -4.11 -19.18
CA LYS A 177 -17.75 -3.62 -20.21
C LYS A 177 -17.04 -3.28 -21.53
N ALA A 178 -15.86 -2.68 -21.45
CA ALA A 178 -15.06 -2.32 -22.64
C ALA A 178 -14.67 -3.54 -23.49
N VAL A 179 -14.66 -4.74 -22.91
CA VAL A 179 -14.37 -6.02 -23.61
C VAL A 179 -15.59 -6.94 -23.74
N GLY A 180 -16.79 -6.43 -23.48
CA GLY A 180 -18.05 -7.16 -23.67
C GLY A 180 -18.40 -8.14 -22.53
N ILE A 181 -17.84 -7.94 -21.32
CA ILE A 181 -18.15 -8.72 -20.12
C ILE A 181 -19.06 -7.89 -19.23
N THR A 182 -20.20 -8.43 -18.78
CA THR A 182 -21.21 -7.68 -18.02
C THR A 182 -21.43 -8.26 -16.62
N PRO A 183 -21.70 -7.40 -15.60
CA PRO A 183 -22.08 -7.89 -14.28
C PRO A 183 -23.50 -8.49 -14.33
N VAL A 184 -23.71 -9.62 -13.64
CA VAL A 184 -25.02 -10.26 -13.49
C VAL A 184 -25.55 -10.14 -12.06
N ASP A 185 -24.69 -10.00 -11.07
CA ASP A 185 -25.07 -9.76 -9.67
C ASP A 185 -23.95 -9.02 -8.93
N VAL A 186 -24.33 -8.11 -8.03
CA VAL A 186 -23.43 -7.25 -7.27
C VAL A 186 -23.85 -7.21 -5.82
N GLU A 187 -23.05 -7.84 -4.98
CA GLU A 187 -23.30 -7.95 -3.54
C GLU A 187 -22.27 -7.18 -2.73
N ARG A 188 -22.69 -6.74 -1.56
CA ARG A 188 -21.86 -5.97 -0.63
C ARG A 188 -21.92 -6.53 0.79
N PHE A 189 -20.88 -6.32 1.57
CA PHE A 189 -20.83 -6.65 2.98
C PHE A 189 -19.92 -5.70 3.77
N ALA A 190 -20.17 -5.53 5.06
CA ALA A 190 -19.35 -4.69 5.92
C ALA A 190 -18.06 -5.43 6.35
N ARG A 191 -17.00 -4.68 6.66
CA ARG A 191 -15.76 -5.28 7.20
C ARG A 191 -15.97 -6.02 8.53
N THR A 192 -17.03 -5.70 9.25
CA THR A 192 -17.41 -6.30 10.53
C THR A 192 -18.37 -7.48 10.39
N ASP A 193 -18.86 -7.77 9.19
CA ASP A 193 -19.75 -8.89 8.96
C ASP A 193 -19.03 -10.22 9.21
N THR A 194 -19.69 -11.13 9.88
CA THR A 194 -19.20 -12.47 10.18
C THR A 194 -19.80 -13.56 9.28
N SER A 195 -20.72 -13.16 8.37
CA SER A 195 -21.37 -14.07 7.42
C SER A 195 -21.78 -13.30 6.17
N VAL A 196 -21.64 -13.97 5.01
CA VAL A 196 -22.10 -13.49 3.70
C VAL A 196 -22.98 -14.56 3.01
N THR A 197 -23.65 -15.37 3.81
CA THR A 197 -24.45 -16.51 3.32
C THR A 197 -25.49 -16.11 2.27
N GLY A 198 -26.23 -15.02 2.53
CA GLY A 198 -27.27 -14.51 1.62
C GLY A 198 -26.67 -14.01 0.30
N GLN A 199 -25.60 -13.25 0.38
CA GLN A 199 -24.89 -12.72 -0.78
C GLN A 199 -24.31 -13.85 -1.65
N ALA A 200 -23.67 -14.84 -1.04
CA ALA A 200 -23.10 -15.98 -1.75
C ALA A 200 -24.19 -16.83 -2.45
N LEU A 201 -25.36 -17.01 -1.83
CA LEU A 201 -26.50 -17.71 -2.45
C LEU A 201 -27.00 -16.98 -3.72
N LYS A 202 -27.16 -15.67 -3.68
CA LYS A 202 -27.60 -14.87 -4.83
C LYS A 202 -26.60 -14.95 -5.97
N LEU A 203 -25.31 -14.74 -5.67
CA LEU A 203 -24.24 -14.82 -6.67
C LEU A 203 -24.20 -16.18 -7.37
N VAL A 204 -24.27 -17.29 -6.60
CA VAL A 204 -24.28 -18.64 -7.19
C VAL A 204 -25.54 -18.88 -8.02
N ALA A 205 -26.70 -18.38 -7.57
CA ALA A 205 -27.96 -18.48 -8.31
C ALA A 205 -27.94 -17.68 -9.63
N ALA A 206 -27.21 -16.55 -9.68
CA ALA A 206 -27.05 -15.74 -10.88
C ALA A 206 -26.14 -16.38 -11.95
N LYS A 207 -25.41 -17.45 -11.60
CA LYS A 207 -24.56 -18.25 -12.48
C LYS A 207 -23.56 -17.43 -13.32
N PRO A 208 -22.77 -16.50 -12.75
CA PRO A 208 -21.74 -15.80 -13.49
C PRO A 208 -20.66 -16.76 -13.98
N ASP A 209 -19.98 -16.40 -15.09
CA ASP A 209 -18.83 -17.17 -15.58
C ASP A 209 -17.64 -17.08 -14.61
N VAL A 210 -17.46 -15.93 -13.95
CA VAL A 210 -16.40 -15.64 -12.98
C VAL A 210 -16.94 -14.76 -11.85
N ILE A 211 -16.30 -14.78 -10.67
CA ILE A 211 -16.65 -13.90 -9.53
C ILE A 211 -15.42 -13.16 -9.06
N LEU A 212 -15.54 -11.83 -8.86
CA LEU A 212 -14.56 -11.01 -8.16
C LEU A 212 -14.96 -10.81 -6.71
N VAL A 213 -14.05 -11.13 -5.80
CA VAL A 213 -14.14 -10.80 -4.37
C VAL A 213 -13.28 -9.56 -4.09
N ALA A 214 -13.90 -8.43 -3.80
CA ALA A 214 -13.21 -7.16 -3.51
C ALA A 214 -13.16 -6.90 -2.00
N ALA A 215 -12.35 -7.70 -1.32
CA ALA A 215 -12.13 -7.63 0.12
C ALA A 215 -10.63 -7.67 0.43
N SER A 216 -10.27 -7.72 1.71
CA SER A 216 -8.86 -7.70 2.11
C SER A 216 -8.59 -8.56 3.35
N GLY A 217 -7.33 -9.02 3.45
CA GLY A 217 -6.85 -9.84 4.55
C GLY A 217 -7.69 -11.11 4.77
N SER A 218 -7.93 -11.47 6.02
CA SER A 218 -8.77 -12.62 6.39
C SER A 218 -10.24 -12.45 5.98
N GLY A 219 -10.74 -11.21 5.87
CA GLY A 219 -12.09 -10.90 5.40
C GLY A 219 -12.36 -11.33 3.95
N ALA A 220 -11.32 -11.47 3.13
CA ALA A 220 -11.43 -11.94 1.76
C ALA A 220 -11.71 -13.45 1.65
N ALA A 221 -11.30 -14.23 2.66
CA ALA A 221 -11.54 -15.68 2.66
C ALA A 221 -13.01 -16.04 2.93
N MET A 222 -13.76 -15.22 3.67
CA MET A 222 -15.14 -15.51 4.04
C MET A 222 -16.08 -15.61 2.83
N PRO A 223 -16.17 -14.61 1.91
CA PRO A 223 -16.98 -14.76 0.70
C PRO A 223 -16.48 -15.90 -0.18
N HIS A 224 -15.17 -16.07 -0.32
CA HIS A 224 -14.58 -17.13 -1.12
C HIS A 224 -15.05 -18.51 -0.67
N LYS A 225 -14.91 -18.83 0.62
CA LYS A 225 -15.38 -20.09 1.21
C LYS A 225 -16.88 -20.26 1.04
N GLY A 226 -17.66 -19.19 1.30
CA GLY A 226 -19.10 -19.22 1.14
C GLY A 226 -19.56 -19.56 -0.28
N LEU A 227 -18.84 -19.14 -1.31
CA LEU A 227 -19.09 -19.49 -2.71
C LEU A 227 -18.73 -20.96 -2.99
N VAL A 228 -17.55 -21.42 -2.55
CA VAL A 228 -17.09 -22.81 -2.76
C VAL A 228 -17.99 -23.82 -2.04
N GLU A 229 -18.41 -23.55 -0.82
CA GLU A 229 -19.36 -24.38 -0.06
C GLU A 229 -20.70 -24.56 -0.75
N ARG A 230 -21.07 -23.65 -1.67
CA ARG A 230 -22.28 -23.71 -2.51
C ARG A 230 -22.04 -24.26 -3.91
N GLY A 231 -20.87 -24.87 -4.09
CA GLY A 231 -20.52 -25.54 -5.34
C GLY A 231 -20.00 -24.62 -6.45
N TYR A 232 -19.68 -23.33 -6.17
CA TYR A 232 -19.07 -22.48 -7.17
C TYR A 232 -17.59 -22.88 -7.37
N PRO A 233 -17.11 -23.04 -8.63
CA PRO A 233 -15.75 -23.48 -8.90
C PRO A 233 -14.72 -22.48 -8.38
N ARG A 234 -13.82 -22.91 -7.52
CA ARG A 234 -12.80 -22.04 -6.90
C ARG A 234 -11.84 -21.41 -7.93
N GLU A 235 -11.54 -22.10 -9.01
CA GLU A 235 -10.71 -21.63 -10.13
C GLU A 235 -11.37 -20.53 -10.98
N LYS A 236 -12.62 -20.21 -10.71
CA LYS A 236 -13.38 -19.10 -11.30
C LYS A 236 -13.58 -17.93 -10.34
N ILE A 237 -12.95 -17.99 -9.16
CA ILE A 237 -12.98 -16.92 -8.17
C ILE A 237 -11.68 -16.12 -8.26
N TYR A 238 -11.82 -14.80 -8.35
CA TYR A 238 -10.74 -13.83 -8.40
C TYR A 238 -10.78 -12.96 -7.16
N GLN A 239 -9.61 -12.58 -6.67
CA GLN A 239 -9.43 -11.73 -5.52
C GLN A 239 -8.71 -10.45 -5.94
N THR A 240 -9.00 -9.36 -5.25
CA THR A 240 -8.25 -8.12 -5.40
C THR A 240 -6.91 -8.18 -4.66
N HIS A 241 -6.01 -7.22 -4.92
CA HIS A 241 -4.72 -7.11 -4.24
C HIS A 241 -4.82 -7.02 -2.71
N GLY A 242 -5.97 -6.57 -2.18
CA GLY A 242 -6.25 -6.59 -0.74
C GLY A 242 -6.16 -7.99 -0.12
N ALA A 243 -6.32 -9.03 -0.92
CA ALA A 243 -6.21 -10.42 -0.50
C ALA A 243 -4.82 -11.04 -0.71
N ALA A 244 -3.85 -10.30 -1.28
CA ALA A 244 -2.48 -10.79 -1.53
C ALA A 244 -1.66 -10.90 -0.24
N THR A 245 -2.15 -11.69 0.70
CA THR A 245 -1.57 -11.97 2.02
C THR A 245 -1.58 -13.46 2.32
N MET A 246 -0.68 -13.92 3.17
CA MET A 246 -0.68 -15.31 3.63
C MET A 246 -1.94 -15.66 4.45
N ASP A 247 -2.63 -14.66 5.00
CA ASP A 247 -3.89 -14.87 5.72
C ASP A 247 -5.00 -15.40 4.83
N LEU A 248 -5.06 -15.01 3.55
CA LEU A 248 -6.00 -15.58 2.60
C LEU A 248 -5.82 -17.10 2.52
N MET A 249 -4.57 -17.58 2.36
CA MET A 249 -4.26 -18.99 2.26
C MET A 249 -4.47 -19.73 3.59
N ARG A 250 -4.06 -19.12 4.71
CA ARG A 250 -4.22 -19.71 6.04
C ARG A 250 -5.69 -19.90 6.43
N VAL A 251 -6.55 -18.90 6.16
CA VAL A 251 -7.97 -18.93 6.52
C VAL A 251 -8.81 -19.65 5.46
N GLY A 252 -8.47 -19.45 4.19
CA GLY A 252 -9.17 -20.07 3.06
C GLY A 252 -8.83 -21.55 2.89
N GLY A 253 -7.61 -21.96 3.28
CA GLY A 253 -7.17 -23.36 3.17
C GLY A 253 -7.27 -23.89 1.74
N LYS A 254 -7.79 -25.11 1.62
CA LYS A 254 -7.97 -25.77 0.31
C LYS A 254 -9.00 -25.07 -0.61
N ASP A 255 -9.89 -24.28 -0.03
CA ASP A 255 -10.95 -23.64 -0.80
C ASP A 255 -10.42 -22.52 -1.72
N VAL A 256 -9.31 -21.90 -1.37
CA VAL A 256 -8.66 -20.84 -2.19
C VAL A 256 -7.63 -21.40 -3.19
N GLU A 257 -7.34 -22.70 -3.13
CA GLU A 257 -6.39 -23.35 -4.05
C GLU A 257 -6.87 -23.28 -5.50
N GLY A 258 -5.98 -22.85 -6.41
CA GLY A 258 -6.32 -22.68 -7.84
C GLY A 258 -6.98 -21.36 -8.19
N SER A 259 -7.37 -20.53 -7.21
CA SER A 259 -7.95 -19.20 -7.44
C SER A 259 -6.91 -18.16 -7.82
N PHE A 260 -7.36 -17.00 -8.27
CA PHE A 260 -6.53 -15.92 -8.78
C PHE A 260 -6.57 -14.70 -7.87
N VAL A 261 -5.44 -14.00 -7.78
CA VAL A 261 -5.30 -12.77 -6.99
C VAL A 261 -4.57 -11.73 -7.82
N SER A 262 -5.12 -10.54 -7.98
CA SER A 262 -4.38 -9.41 -8.55
C SER A 262 -3.33 -8.92 -7.54
N SER A 263 -2.14 -8.58 -8.01
CA SER A 263 -1.05 -8.07 -7.17
C SER A 263 -0.08 -7.23 -7.99
N GLY A 264 0.87 -6.59 -7.34
CA GLY A 264 2.11 -6.17 -7.99
C GLY A 264 3.13 -7.32 -8.01
N PRO A 265 4.25 -7.19 -8.73
CA PRO A 265 5.20 -8.26 -8.99
C PRO A 265 6.08 -8.68 -7.80
N ALA A 266 6.09 -7.94 -6.69
CA ALA A 266 7.00 -8.19 -5.56
C ALA A 266 6.94 -9.62 -5.01
N LEU A 267 5.75 -10.24 -4.98
CA LEU A 267 5.55 -11.58 -4.40
C LEU A 267 6.06 -12.73 -5.29
N VAL A 268 6.39 -12.43 -6.52
CA VAL A 268 6.92 -13.38 -7.51
C VAL A 268 8.22 -12.85 -8.13
N GLY A 269 9.00 -12.10 -7.34
CA GLY A 269 10.24 -11.48 -7.80
C GLY A 269 11.24 -12.47 -8.38
N ASP A 270 11.28 -13.69 -7.87
CA ASP A 270 12.10 -14.80 -8.37
C ASP A 270 11.65 -15.35 -9.74
N LEU A 271 10.37 -15.23 -10.06
CA LEU A 271 9.78 -15.67 -11.32
C LEU A 271 9.82 -14.60 -12.42
N LEU A 272 10.18 -13.36 -12.08
CA LEU A 272 10.26 -12.27 -13.06
C LEU A 272 11.48 -12.45 -13.98
N PRO A 273 11.38 -12.04 -15.27
CA PRO A 273 12.54 -12.02 -16.17
C PRO A 273 13.56 -10.98 -15.69
N ASP A 274 14.84 -11.18 -16.00
CA ASP A 274 15.94 -10.30 -15.57
C ASP A 274 15.78 -8.86 -16.09
N SER A 275 15.08 -8.69 -17.19
CA SER A 275 14.76 -7.36 -17.76
C SER A 275 13.69 -6.60 -16.99
N ASN A 276 12.98 -7.25 -16.04
CA ASN A 276 11.95 -6.57 -15.26
C ASN A 276 12.59 -5.62 -14.24
N PRO A 277 12.28 -4.32 -14.28
CA PRO A 277 12.92 -3.32 -13.42
C PRO A 277 12.65 -3.53 -11.93
N SER A 278 11.56 -4.22 -11.57
CA SER A 278 11.19 -4.49 -10.18
C SER A 278 11.87 -5.72 -9.58
N LYS A 279 12.46 -6.61 -10.42
CA LYS A 279 13.02 -7.87 -9.96
C LYS A 279 14.03 -7.69 -8.83
N LYS A 280 14.97 -6.75 -8.99
CA LYS A 280 16.01 -6.49 -7.98
C LYS A 280 15.41 -6.13 -6.62
N HIS A 281 14.47 -5.18 -6.60
CA HIS A 281 13.84 -4.71 -5.35
C HIS A 281 12.87 -5.74 -4.78
N GLY A 282 12.17 -6.50 -5.64
CA GLY A 282 11.34 -7.63 -5.23
C GLY A 282 12.17 -8.70 -4.49
N LEU A 283 13.29 -9.13 -5.07
CA LEU A 283 14.19 -10.10 -4.44
C LEU A 283 14.80 -9.56 -3.13
N GLN A 284 15.16 -8.28 -3.08
CA GLN A 284 15.65 -7.64 -1.85
C GLN A 284 14.58 -7.65 -0.75
N TYR A 285 13.34 -7.32 -1.09
CA TYR A 285 12.22 -7.37 -0.16
C TYR A 285 11.97 -8.78 0.35
N LEU A 286 11.84 -9.77 -0.54
CA LEU A 286 11.59 -11.17 -0.17
C LEU A 286 12.68 -11.69 0.76
N ALA A 287 13.95 -11.51 0.40
CA ALA A 287 15.08 -11.97 1.21
C ALA A 287 15.14 -11.29 2.60
N ALA A 288 14.90 -9.97 2.67
CA ALA A 288 14.89 -9.24 3.92
C ALA A 288 13.73 -9.68 4.82
N TYR A 289 12.53 -9.84 4.23
CA TYR A 289 11.33 -10.24 4.97
C TYR A 289 11.42 -11.67 5.48
N ASP A 290 11.87 -12.61 4.63
CA ASP A 290 12.05 -14.02 5.01
C ASP A 290 13.10 -14.19 6.10
N LYS A 291 14.20 -13.44 6.02
CA LYS A 291 15.23 -13.44 7.05
C LYS A 291 14.70 -12.97 8.42
N ALA A 292 13.84 -11.95 8.43
CA ALA A 292 13.35 -11.34 9.67
C ALA A 292 12.14 -12.08 10.26
N PHE A 293 11.24 -12.63 9.42
CA PHE A 293 9.93 -13.12 9.85
C PHE A 293 9.64 -14.58 9.49
N GLY A 294 10.56 -15.23 8.80
CA GLY A 294 10.46 -16.62 8.33
C GLY A 294 10.03 -16.74 6.88
N ALA A 295 10.40 -17.85 6.26
CA ALA A 295 10.17 -18.10 4.84
C ALA A 295 8.68 -18.09 4.46
N ASN A 296 8.40 -17.61 3.24
CA ASN A 296 7.06 -17.53 2.65
C ASN A 296 6.05 -16.70 3.46
N ARG A 297 6.51 -15.69 4.20
CA ARG A 297 5.64 -14.76 4.96
C ARG A 297 5.52 -13.39 4.32
N ALA A 298 6.31 -13.13 3.30
CA ALA A 298 6.22 -11.89 2.53
C ALA A 298 4.82 -11.68 1.94
N ASN A 299 4.39 -10.44 1.85
CA ASN A 299 3.06 -10.08 1.38
C ASN A 299 3.06 -8.71 0.72
N HIS A 300 1.99 -8.40 0.03
CA HIS A 300 1.81 -7.17 -0.73
C HIS A 300 1.97 -5.90 0.12
N PHE A 301 1.45 -5.90 1.36
CA PHE A 301 1.45 -4.71 2.24
C PHE A 301 2.83 -4.42 2.83
N GLY A 302 3.58 -5.46 3.20
CA GLY A 302 4.97 -5.31 3.61
C GLY A 302 5.85 -4.78 2.49
N ALA A 303 5.56 -5.17 1.23
CA ALA A 303 6.26 -4.65 0.06
C ALA A 303 6.05 -3.14 -0.12
N HIS A 304 4.81 -2.64 0.00
CA HIS A 304 4.56 -1.20 -0.08
C HIS A 304 5.23 -0.41 1.05
N ALA A 305 5.25 -0.98 2.26
CA ALA A 305 5.99 -0.38 3.36
C ALA A 305 7.50 -0.33 3.08
N PHE A 306 8.06 -1.38 2.50
CA PHE A 306 9.47 -1.41 2.08
C PHE A 306 9.76 -0.38 0.99
N GLU A 307 8.85 -0.17 0.04
CA GLU A 307 8.97 0.83 -1.02
C GLU A 307 8.96 2.26 -0.51
N ALA A 308 8.22 2.54 0.57
CA ALA A 308 8.23 3.87 1.17
C ALA A 308 9.64 4.32 1.54
N ALA A 309 10.51 3.40 2.02
CA ALA A 309 11.91 3.72 2.27
C ALA A 309 12.67 4.07 0.99
N ILE A 310 12.44 3.36 -0.11
CA ILE A 310 13.09 3.63 -1.41
C ILE A 310 12.68 5.02 -1.93
N VAL A 311 11.39 5.36 -1.78
CA VAL A 311 10.87 6.68 -2.17
C VAL A 311 11.49 7.79 -1.30
N LEU A 312 11.50 7.60 0.03
CA LEU A 312 12.07 8.58 0.97
C LEU A 312 13.58 8.76 0.77
N GLU A 313 14.33 7.68 0.54
CA GLU A 313 15.76 7.74 0.21
C GLU A 313 16.02 8.62 -1.03
N ARG A 314 15.11 8.59 -2.00
CA ARG A 314 15.21 9.40 -3.22
C ARG A 314 14.89 10.87 -3.00
N VAL A 315 13.89 11.19 -2.16
CA VAL A 315 13.34 12.56 -2.07
C VAL A 315 13.89 13.38 -0.92
N ILE A 316 14.34 12.77 0.18
CA ILE A 316 14.92 13.49 1.33
C ILE A 316 16.11 14.36 0.95
N PRO A 317 17.12 13.88 0.17
CA PRO A 317 18.25 14.71 -0.22
C PRO A 317 17.84 15.94 -1.05
N GLU A 318 16.81 15.82 -1.87
CA GLU A 318 16.30 16.95 -2.66
C GLU A 318 15.59 17.98 -1.79
N ALA A 319 14.85 17.52 -0.78
CA ALA A 319 14.17 18.40 0.17
C ALA A 319 15.15 19.14 1.07
N LEU A 320 16.23 18.50 1.50
CA LEU A 320 17.29 19.10 2.32
C LEU A 320 18.00 20.29 1.66
N LYS A 321 17.99 20.35 0.33
CA LYS A 321 18.54 21.52 -0.42
C LYS A 321 17.71 22.78 -0.23
N LYS A 322 16.44 22.65 0.22
CA LYS A 322 15.47 23.75 0.28
C LYS A 322 14.94 24.04 1.68
N GLY A 323 15.04 23.10 2.62
CA GLY A 323 14.53 23.25 3.98
C GLY A 323 15.21 22.30 4.95
N LYS A 324 14.98 22.51 6.26
CA LYS A 324 15.45 21.65 7.33
C LYS A 324 14.30 20.80 7.87
N PRO A 325 14.52 19.52 8.25
CA PRO A 325 13.52 18.73 8.95
C PRO A 325 12.82 19.50 10.08
N GLY A 326 11.52 19.26 10.25
CA GLY A 326 10.66 19.95 11.20
C GLY A 326 10.07 21.28 10.69
N THR A 327 10.48 21.79 9.51
CA THR A 327 9.99 23.07 8.97
C THR A 327 8.94 22.86 7.85
N GLN A 328 8.12 23.89 7.62
CA GLN A 328 7.15 23.89 6.53
C GLN A 328 7.84 23.87 5.15
N GLU A 329 8.97 24.56 5.04
CA GLU A 329 9.79 24.58 3.83
C GLU A 329 10.27 23.18 3.45
N PHE A 330 10.68 22.39 4.44
CA PHE A 330 11.10 20.99 4.20
C PHE A 330 9.93 20.11 3.76
N ARG A 331 8.76 20.20 4.40
CA ARG A 331 7.55 19.46 4.00
C ARG A 331 7.09 19.82 2.57
N THR A 332 7.14 21.11 2.23
CA THR A 332 6.84 21.57 0.87
C THR A 332 7.87 21.01 -0.13
N ALA A 333 9.15 21.06 0.22
CA ALA A 333 10.21 20.53 -0.61
C ALA A 333 10.13 19.01 -0.79
N LEU A 334 9.69 18.25 0.25
CA LEU A 334 9.43 16.81 0.15
C LEU A 334 8.28 16.54 -0.86
N ARG A 335 7.17 17.28 -0.77
CA ARG A 335 6.08 17.17 -1.75
C ARG A 335 6.57 17.45 -3.17
N ASP A 336 7.28 18.52 -3.37
CA ASP A 336 7.77 18.91 -4.70
C ASP A 336 8.79 17.88 -5.24
N ALA A 337 9.62 17.30 -4.37
CA ALA A 337 10.54 16.22 -4.73
C ALA A 337 9.78 14.92 -5.09
N LEU A 338 8.69 14.60 -4.39
CA LEU A 338 7.81 13.49 -4.76
C LEU A 338 7.22 13.69 -6.16
N GLU A 339 6.70 14.88 -6.50
CA GLU A 339 6.15 15.21 -7.83
C GLU A 339 7.21 15.19 -8.95
N THR A 340 8.48 15.12 -8.62
CA THR A 340 9.61 15.12 -9.55
C THR A 340 10.56 13.93 -9.37
N THR A 341 10.08 12.84 -8.78
CA THR A 341 10.90 11.62 -8.57
C THR A 341 11.53 11.07 -9.85
N GLY A 342 10.88 11.29 -10.99
CA GLY A 342 11.18 10.60 -12.24
C GLY A 342 10.87 9.10 -12.13
N ARG A 343 11.30 8.33 -13.10
CA ARG A 343 11.09 6.87 -13.10
C ARG A 343 11.94 6.22 -12.01
N LEU A 344 11.29 5.73 -10.96
CA LEU A 344 11.91 5.07 -9.81
C LEU A 344 11.49 3.60 -9.77
N PRO A 345 12.38 2.65 -10.09
CA PRO A 345 12.10 1.23 -9.88
C PRO A 345 11.91 0.92 -8.40
N VAL A 346 10.83 0.23 -8.08
CA VAL A 346 10.49 -0.27 -6.74
C VAL A 346 10.08 -1.74 -6.84
N SER A 347 9.72 -2.39 -5.73
CA SER A 347 9.40 -3.83 -5.76
C SER A 347 8.10 -4.15 -6.50
N GLN A 348 7.18 -3.20 -6.57
CA GLN A 348 5.85 -3.38 -7.18
C GLN A 348 5.70 -2.78 -8.59
N GLY A 349 6.78 -2.23 -9.16
CA GLY A 349 6.72 -1.61 -10.48
C GLY A 349 7.77 -0.52 -10.67
N VAL A 350 7.50 0.39 -11.60
CA VAL A 350 8.24 1.64 -11.76
C VAL A 350 7.32 2.79 -11.39
N LEU A 351 7.66 3.45 -10.31
CA LEU A 351 6.93 4.60 -9.80
C LEU A 351 7.39 5.88 -10.50
N ASN A 352 6.47 6.77 -10.83
CA ASN A 352 6.76 8.08 -11.42
C ASN A 352 5.66 9.07 -11.03
N TYR A 353 5.76 9.63 -9.83
CA TYR A 353 4.83 10.68 -9.42
C TYR A 353 5.04 11.96 -10.23
N THR A 354 3.95 12.60 -10.57
CA THR A 354 3.94 13.91 -11.21
C THR A 354 2.92 14.80 -10.52
N LYS A 355 2.94 16.09 -10.78
CA LYS A 355 1.94 17.04 -10.25
C LYS A 355 0.50 16.67 -10.60
N GLN A 356 0.28 15.95 -11.70
CA GLN A 356 -1.03 15.52 -12.19
C GLN A 356 -1.39 14.11 -11.74
N ASP A 357 -0.40 13.27 -11.41
CA ASP A 357 -0.60 11.88 -11.04
C ASP A 357 0.22 11.52 -9.79
N HIS A 358 -0.49 11.34 -8.67
CA HIS A 358 0.05 10.89 -7.40
C HIS A 358 -0.19 9.39 -7.12
N PHE A 359 -0.60 8.60 -8.14
CA PHE A 359 -0.52 7.14 -8.11
C PHE A 359 0.81 6.65 -8.69
N GLY A 360 1.25 7.23 -9.77
CA GLY A 360 2.58 7.08 -10.32
C GLY A 360 2.91 5.74 -11.00
N PHE A 361 2.08 4.71 -10.86
CA PHE A 361 2.30 3.41 -11.51
C PHE A 361 1.67 3.34 -12.90
N THR A 362 2.40 2.73 -13.84
CA THR A 362 1.91 2.48 -15.19
C THR A 362 1.01 1.24 -15.26
N PRO A 363 0.15 1.11 -16.30
CA PRO A 363 -0.81 0.01 -16.43
C PRO A 363 -0.20 -1.40 -16.45
N ASP A 364 1.06 -1.53 -16.83
CA ASP A 364 1.81 -2.79 -16.94
C ASP A 364 2.37 -3.32 -15.62
N THR A 365 2.10 -2.64 -14.50
CA THR A 365 2.61 -3.04 -13.18
C THR A 365 1.71 -4.03 -12.44
N GLY A 366 0.47 -4.20 -12.87
CA GLY A 366 -0.43 -5.23 -12.32
C GLY A 366 -0.07 -6.62 -12.82
N VAL A 367 -0.02 -7.60 -11.93
CA VAL A 367 0.15 -9.02 -12.26
C VAL A 367 -1.00 -9.84 -11.71
N LEU A 368 -1.39 -10.90 -12.42
CA LEU A 368 -2.31 -11.90 -11.92
C LEU A 368 -1.50 -13.04 -11.30
N LEU A 369 -1.75 -13.32 -10.03
CA LEU A 369 -1.18 -14.46 -9.33
C LEU A 369 -2.20 -15.60 -9.28
N LYS A 370 -1.72 -16.82 -9.20
CA LYS A 370 -2.51 -18.03 -8.92
C LYS A 370 -2.03 -18.66 -7.63
N ILE A 371 -2.94 -19.17 -6.82
CA ILE A 371 -2.58 -19.94 -5.62
C ILE A 371 -2.33 -21.40 -6.06
N VAL A 372 -1.11 -21.90 -5.82
CA VAL A 372 -0.71 -23.27 -6.17
C VAL A 372 0.08 -23.87 -5.01
N ASN A 373 -0.44 -24.95 -4.42
CA ASN A 373 0.14 -25.61 -3.25
C ASN A 373 0.41 -24.66 -2.09
N GLY A 374 -0.53 -23.72 -1.85
CA GLY A 374 -0.44 -22.70 -0.80
C GLY A 374 0.65 -21.64 -1.03
N ASN A 375 1.11 -21.46 -2.26
CA ASN A 375 2.11 -20.45 -2.64
C ASN A 375 1.61 -19.60 -3.82
N TRP A 376 2.27 -18.48 -4.04
CA TRP A 376 2.05 -17.63 -5.20
C TRP A 376 2.74 -18.18 -6.43
N ALA A 377 2.04 -18.20 -7.56
CA ALA A 377 2.57 -18.59 -8.86
C ALA A 377 2.04 -17.64 -9.95
N LEU A 378 2.73 -17.57 -11.08
CA LEU A 378 2.19 -16.94 -12.28
C LEU A 378 1.27 -17.94 -13.01
N PRO A 379 0.11 -17.49 -13.54
CA PRO A 379 -0.75 -18.33 -14.37
C PRO A 379 0.01 -18.79 -15.64
N GLN A 380 -0.20 -20.04 -16.02
CA GLN A 380 0.34 -20.58 -17.27
C GLN A 380 -0.43 -20.07 -18.49
#